data_c98cff74dcd154bbe2e44fa0f35219a5
#
_entry.id   c98cff74dcd154bbe2e44fa0f35219a5
#
_cell.length_a   1.000
_cell.length_b   1.000
_cell.length_c   1.000
_cell.angle_alpha   90.00
_cell.angle_beta   90.00
_cell.angle_gamma   90.00
#
_symmetry.space_group_name_H-M   'P 1'
#
loop_
_entity.id
_entity.type
_entity.pdbx_description
1 polymer ?
#
loop_
_entity_poly.entity_id
_entity_poly.type
_entity_poly.pdbx_seq_one_letter_code
_entity_poly.pdbx_strand_id
1 'polypeptide(L)'
;MPSIRRLFFIFIGLFIGFMGLAACGPARPASVVVPPPGVDVPARVQVRVAGQITSVALDDYVLGAVLSEVTPLDETPGAVDRIYEVQSIIARTYVVSQIGRHRAEGFDVCDTTHCQIYDPARIRTSRFAAVARAAVTRTHGRVLAYGGHVAEALFHADCGGSTTGADAVWGGRALPYLRAIIDSLTPETHRKWEVSATNEQLRVALNADTRTSVGKTLSVIEILSRDESGRAAGLGVRGERSYTVRGDVLRSVLNQTLGVRGLQSTKFTLTRSGNRYAFEGTGFGHGVGLCQRGAATRIRRGDSVESVLRAYYPGTTLTRTP
;
A
#
# COMPACT_ATOMS: atom_id res chain seq x y z
N MET A 1 39.43 72.04 14.45
CA MET A 1 39.20 70.65 14.77
C MET A 1 39.00 69.95 13.46
N PRO A 2 39.73 68.92 13.10
CA PRO A 2 39.96 68.60 11.69
C PRO A 2 38.94 67.60 11.10
N SER A 3 38.65 67.91 9.84
CA SER A 3 37.84 67.11 8.93
C SER A 3 38.61 65.94 8.32
N ILE A 4 38.09 64.78 8.32
CA ILE A 4 38.68 63.61 7.64
C ILE A 4 37.95 63.42 6.29
N ARG A 5 38.64 63.66 5.21
CA ARG A 5 38.29 63.39 3.82
C ARG A 5 38.36 61.87 3.59
N ARG A 6 37.28 61.22 3.17
CA ARG A 6 37.30 59.87 2.64
C ARG A 6 37.47 59.90 1.12
N LEU A 7 38.53 59.30 0.67
CA LEU A 7 38.82 59.01 -0.75
C LEU A 7 37.92 57.88 -1.23
N PHE A 8 37.22 58.11 -2.32
CA PHE A 8 36.49 57.06 -3.06
C PHE A 8 37.42 56.55 -4.17
N PHE A 9 37.79 55.26 -4.10
CA PHE A 9 38.40 54.55 -5.22
C PHE A 9 37.31 53.92 -6.07
N ILE A 10 37.20 54.35 -7.33
CA ILE A 10 36.34 53.76 -8.34
C ILE A 10 37.13 52.62 -9.00
N PHE A 11 36.68 51.36 -8.77
CA PHE A 11 37.15 50.20 -9.51
C PHE A 11 36.26 50.01 -10.73
N ILE A 12 36.80 50.25 -11.92
CA ILE A 12 36.16 49.87 -13.19
C ILE A 12 36.54 48.43 -13.45
N GLY A 13 35.60 47.50 -13.20
CA GLY A 13 35.71 46.08 -13.52
C GLY A 13 35.21 45.80 -14.95
N LEU A 14 36.15 45.40 -15.79
CA LEU A 14 35.89 44.96 -17.17
C LEU A 14 35.16 43.60 -17.16
N PHE A 15 33.87 43.56 -17.49
CA PHE A 15 33.12 42.33 -17.65
C PHE A 15 33.35 41.76 -19.06
N ILE A 16 34.22 40.74 -19.18
CA ILE A 16 34.35 39.92 -20.38
C ILE A 16 33.25 38.88 -20.36
N GLY A 17 32.21 39.08 -21.18
CA GLY A 17 31.13 38.11 -21.36
C GLY A 17 31.63 36.83 -22.08
N PHE A 18 31.68 35.73 -21.38
CA PHE A 18 31.86 34.40 -21.98
C PHE A 18 30.48 33.90 -22.46
N MET A 19 30.25 34.00 -23.77
CA MET A 19 29.14 33.35 -24.45
C MET A 19 29.41 31.84 -24.50
N GLY A 20 28.89 31.07 -23.53
CA GLY A 20 28.93 29.63 -23.54
C GLY A 20 27.98 29.08 -24.59
N LEU A 21 28.51 28.54 -25.67
CA LEU A 21 27.79 27.70 -26.63
C LEU A 21 27.29 26.42 -25.88
N ALA A 22 26.03 26.34 -25.59
CA ALA A 22 25.39 25.08 -25.13
C ALA A 22 25.45 24.08 -26.30
N ALA A 23 26.39 23.16 -26.27
CA ALA A 23 26.42 22.02 -27.15
C ALA A 23 25.30 21.05 -26.73
N CYS A 24 24.25 20.92 -27.54
CA CYS A 24 23.30 19.80 -27.46
C CYS A 24 24.07 18.49 -27.69
N GLY A 25 24.49 17.84 -26.63
CA GLY A 25 24.99 16.47 -26.71
C GLY A 25 23.86 15.50 -27.07
N PRO A 26 24.14 14.41 -27.80
CA PRO A 26 23.14 13.42 -28.14
C PRO A 26 22.53 12.84 -26.86
N ALA A 27 21.19 12.70 -26.85
CA ALA A 27 20.44 12.07 -25.75
C ALA A 27 21.06 10.70 -25.46
N ARG A 28 21.50 10.49 -24.22
CA ARG A 28 21.98 9.18 -23.77
C ARG A 28 20.86 8.16 -24.02
N PRO A 29 21.14 7.03 -24.69
CA PRO A 29 20.17 5.96 -24.81
C PRO A 29 19.75 5.53 -23.41
N ALA A 30 18.43 5.30 -23.23
CA ALA A 30 17.90 4.78 -21.97
C ALA A 30 18.68 3.53 -21.59
N SER A 31 19.32 3.56 -20.42
CA SER A 31 20.08 2.43 -19.91
C SER A 31 19.15 1.23 -19.85
N VAL A 32 19.42 0.20 -20.64
CA VAL A 32 18.80 -1.10 -20.50
C VAL A 32 19.22 -1.60 -19.12
N VAL A 33 18.34 -1.51 -18.14
CA VAL A 33 18.57 -2.08 -16.82
C VAL A 33 18.57 -3.60 -17.00
N VAL A 34 19.75 -4.19 -17.04
CA VAL A 34 19.92 -5.64 -16.99
C VAL A 34 19.32 -6.10 -15.66
N PRO A 35 18.38 -7.07 -15.63
CA PRO A 35 17.83 -7.56 -14.37
C PRO A 35 18.97 -8.04 -13.47
N PRO A 36 18.91 -7.78 -12.15
CA PRO A 36 19.88 -8.33 -11.24
C PRO A 36 19.87 -9.86 -11.37
N PRO A 37 21.02 -10.54 -11.40
CA PRO A 37 21.08 -11.98 -11.43
C PRO A 37 20.40 -12.55 -10.18
N GLY A 38 19.34 -13.35 -10.34
CA GLY A 38 18.71 -14.07 -9.25
C GLY A 38 17.22 -13.81 -8.97
N VAL A 39 16.50 -13.03 -9.78
CA VAL A 39 15.02 -12.98 -9.67
C VAL A 39 14.44 -14.14 -10.46
N ASP A 40 14.26 -15.29 -9.80
CA ASP A 40 13.53 -16.42 -10.38
C ASP A 40 12.01 -16.19 -10.21
N VAL A 41 11.30 -16.09 -11.32
CA VAL A 41 9.84 -15.96 -11.35
C VAL A 41 9.26 -17.29 -11.80
N PRO A 42 8.57 -18.01 -10.92
CA PRO A 42 8.06 -19.34 -11.25
C PRO A 42 6.96 -19.22 -12.31
N ALA A 43 6.89 -20.18 -13.23
CA ALA A 43 5.83 -20.26 -14.21
C ALA A 43 4.46 -20.57 -13.59
N ARG A 44 4.44 -21.17 -12.40
CA ARG A 44 3.23 -21.60 -11.68
C ARG A 44 3.35 -21.33 -10.19
N VAL A 45 2.22 -21.12 -9.53
CA VAL A 45 2.12 -20.94 -8.07
C VAL A 45 1.13 -21.96 -7.49
N GLN A 46 1.39 -22.41 -6.26
CA GLN A 46 0.47 -23.25 -5.51
C GLN A 46 -0.50 -22.35 -4.72
N VAL A 47 -1.76 -22.39 -5.07
CA VAL A 47 -2.80 -21.54 -4.47
C VAL A 47 -3.79 -22.39 -3.69
N ARG A 48 -4.05 -22.03 -2.43
CA ARG A 48 -5.16 -22.63 -1.67
C ARG A 48 -6.43 -21.83 -1.96
N VAL A 49 -7.35 -22.41 -2.74
CA VAL A 49 -8.64 -21.83 -3.11
C VAL A 49 -9.76 -22.64 -2.46
N ALA A 50 -10.61 -21.99 -1.67
CA ALA A 50 -11.70 -22.65 -0.94
C ALA A 50 -11.25 -23.94 -0.20
N GLY A 51 -10.06 -23.90 0.37
CA GLY A 51 -9.46 -25.03 1.11
C GLY A 51 -8.75 -26.07 0.27
N GLN A 52 -8.82 -26.03 -1.06
CA GLN A 52 -8.12 -26.94 -1.98
C GLN A 52 -6.87 -26.32 -2.56
N ILE A 53 -5.77 -27.06 -2.61
CA ILE A 53 -4.50 -26.61 -3.21
C ILE A 53 -4.53 -26.90 -4.71
N THR A 54 -4.32 -25.86 -5.51
CA THR A 54 -4.32 -25.93 -6.97
C THR A 54 -3.07 -25.27 -7.54
N SER A 55 -2.41 -25.92 -8.47
CA SER A 55 -1.33 -25.31 -9.25
C SER A 55 -1.91 -24.45 -10.36
N VAL A 56 -1.58 -23.16 -10.36
CA VAL A 56 -2.12 -22.15 -11.29
C VAL A 56 -0.98 -21.51 -12.08
N ALA A 57 -1.13 -21.29 -13.37
CA ALA A 57 -0.16 -20.51 -14.15
C ALA A 57 -0.08 -19.09 -13.54
N LEU A 58 1.14 -18.53 -13.40
CA LEU A 58 1.34 -17.26 -12.72
C LEU A 58 0.49 -16.12 -13.31
N ASP A 59 0.43 -15.99 -14.62
CA ASP A 59 -0.36 -14.94 -15.26
C ASP A 59 -1.89 -15.16 -15.10
N ASP A 60 -2.37 -16.41 -15.03
CA ASP A 60 -3.78 -16.69 -14.72
C ASP A 60 -4.09 -16.36 -13.26
N TYR A 61 -3.15 -16.62 -12.34
CA TYR A 61 -3.28 -16.15 -10.95
C TYR A 61 -3.34 -14.62 -10.90
N VAL A 62 -2.40 -13.92 -11.54
CA VAL A 62 -2.38 -12.46 -11.59
C VAL A 62 -3.69 -11.92 -12.18
N LEU A 63 -4.20 -12.51 -13.25
CA LEU A 63 -5.47 -12.11 -13.88
C LEU A 63 -6.65 -12.26 -12.91
N GLY A 64 -6.77 -13.40 -12.25
CA GLY A 64 -7.84 -13.63 -11.26
C GLY A 64 -7.73 -12.68 -10.06
N ALA A 65 -6.50 -12.43 -9.58
CA ALA A 65 -6.25 -11.52 -8.48
C ALA A 65 -6.61 -10.06 -8.85
N VAL A 66 -6.14 -9.52 -9.96
CA VAL A 66 -6.42 -8.13 -10.34
C VAL A 66 -7.91 -7.88 -10.57
N LEU A 67 -8.64 -8.88 -11.11
CA LEU A 67 -10.09 -8.80 -11.31
C LEU A 67 -10.88 -8.90 -9.98
N SER A 68 -10.27 -9.46 -8.94
CA SER A 68 -10.85 -9.57 -7.60
C SER A 68 -10.56 -8.33 -6.75
N GLU A 69 -9.39 -7.71 -6.93
CA GLU A 69 -8.91 -6.57 -6.12
C GLU A 69 -9.37 -5.22 -6.67
N VAL A 70 -9.53 -5.07 -7.99
CA VAL A 70 -9.83 -3.79 -8.61
C VAL A 70 -11.05 -3.87 -9.53
N THR A 71 -11.96 -2.94 -9.32
CA THR A 71 -13.10 -2.71 -10.23
C THR A 71 -13.11 -1.22 -10.60
N PRO A 72 -12.49 -0.83 -11.73
CA PRO A 72 -12.36 0.57 -12.14
C PRO A 72 -13.68 1.07 -12.76
N LEU A 73 -14.66 1.35 -11.90
CA LEU A 73 -15.92 1.96 -12.29
C LEU A 73 -15.70 3.44 -12.60
N ASP A 74 -16.47 3.97 -13.55
CA ASP A 74 -16.48 5.40 -13.93
C ASP A 74 -15.14 5.94 -14.47
N GLU A 75 -14.27 5.03 -14.98
CA GLU A 75 -12.98 5.38 -15.58
C GLU A 75 -13.05 5.36 -17.12
N THR A 76 -12.25 6.21 -17.75
CA THR A 76 -12.07 6.14 -19.21
C THR A 76 -11.37 4.85 -19.63
N PRO A 77 -11.61 4.34 -20.85
CA PRO A 77 -10.95 3.09 -21.30
C PRO A 77 -9.42 3.11 -21.15
N GLY A 78 -8.77 4.24 -21.50
CA GLY A 78 -7.32 4.35 -21.35
C GLY A 78 -6.84 4.41 -19.89
N ALA A 79 -7.67 4.90 -18.96
CA ALA A 79 -7.37 4.84 -17.54
C ALA A 79 -7.55 3.44 -16.99
N VAL A 80 -8.64 2.74 -17.37
CA VAL A 80 -8.88 1.33 -17.03
C VAL A 80 -7.69 0.46 -17.40
N ASP A 81 -7.19 0.62 -18.60
CA ASP A 81 -6.06 -0.14 -19.15
C ASP A 81 -4.80 0.02 -18.27
N ARG A 82 -4.42 1.28 -17.98
CA ARG A 82 -3.24 1.59 -17.15
C ARG A 82 -3.41 1.20 -15.69
N ILE A 83 -4.63 1.30 -15.13
CA ILE A 83 -4.93 0.84 -13.76
C ILE A 83 -4.66 -0.67 -13.67
N TYR A 84 -5.12 -1.45 -14.65
CA TYR A 84 -4.84 -2.89 -14.67
C TYR A 84 -3.37 -3.21 -14.93
N GLU A 85 -2.61 -2.40 -15.67
CA GLU A 85 -1.16 -2.58 -15.80
C GLU A 85 -0.44 -2.37 -14.46
N VAL A 86 -0.75 -1.29 -13.74
CA VAL A 86 -0.21 -1.04 -12.39
C VAL A 86 -0.53 -2.22 -11.47
N GLN A 87 -1.81 -2.63 -11.41
CA GLN A 87 -2.25 -3.70 -10.53
C GLN A 87 -1.63 -5.05 -10.91
N SER A 88 -1.44 -5.33 -12.21
CA SER A 88 -0.80 -6.57 -12.67
C SER A 88 0.66 -6.68 -12.23
N ILE A 89 1.41 -5.58 -12.32
CA ILE A 89 2.80 -5.54 -11.88
C ILE A 89 2.89 -5.76 -10.37
N ILE A 90 2.09 -5.05 -9.57
CA ILE A 90 2.17 -5.19 -8.11
C ILE A 90 1.64 -6.54 -7.62
N ALA A 91 0.57 -7.08 -8.22
CA ALA A 91 0.04 -8.39 -7.89
C ALA A 91 1.05 -9.50 -8.21
N ARG A 92 1.71 -9.43 -9.36
CA ARG A 92 2.80 -10.37 -9.73
C ARG A 92 3.99 -10.21 -8.77
N THR A 93 4.43 -8.99 -8.48
CA THR A 93 5.52 -8.73 -7.55
C THR A 93 5.20 -9.29 -6.18
N TYR A 94 3.99 -9.04 -5.69
CA TYR A 94 3.54 -9.54 -4.40
C TYR A 94 3.58 -11.07 -4.34
N VAL A 95 2.92 -11.77 -5.26
CA VAL A 95 2.86 -13.24 -5.20
C VAL A 95 4.24 -13.87 -5.32
N VAL A 96 5.11 -13.34 -6.18
CA VAL A 96 6.49 -13.84 -6.32
C VAL A 96 7.28 -13.63 -5.03
N SER A 97 7.10 -12.50 -4.34
CA SER A 97 7.74 -12.25 -3.04
C SER A 97 7.23 -13.18 -1.91
N GLN A 98 6.07 -13.80 -2.09
CA GLN A 98 5.43 -14.68 -1.10
C GLN A 98 5.66 -16.18 -1.35
N ILE A 99 6.38 -16.54 -2.40
CA ILE A 99 6.69 -17.96 -2.70
C ILE A 99 7.34 -18.63 -1.49
N GLY A 100 6.78 -19.76 -1.09
CA GLY A 100 7.24 -20.53 0.07
C GLY A 100 6.77 -20.00 1.43
N ARG A 101 5.98 -18.93 1.51
CA ARG A 101 5.43 -18.41 2.76
C ARG A 101 4.65 -19.47 3.55
N HIS A 102 3.88 -20.28 2.85
CA HIS A 102 3.08 -21.36 3.41
C HIS A 102 3.63 -22.74 3.06
N ARG A 103 4.96 -22.87 2.87
CA ARG A 103 5.60 -24.15 2.49
C ARG A 103 5.24 -25.30 3.43
N ALA A 104 5.18 -25.04 4.75
CA ALA A 104 4.80 -26.05 5.72
C ALA A 104 3.34 -26.54 5.56
N GLU A 105 2.49 -25.76 4.91
CA GLU A 105 1.10 -26.09 4.62
C GLU A 105 0.89 -26.61 3.19
N GLY A 106 1.97 -26.67 2.37
CA GLY A 106 1.97 -27.23 1.02
C GLY A 106 1.52 -26.27 -0.09
N PHE A 107 1.41 -24.95 0.16
CA PHE A 107 1.03 -23.94 -0.84
C PHE A 107 1.89 -22.69 -0.71
N ASP A 108 1.76 -21.75 -1.66
CA ASP A 108 2.48 -20.48 -1.65
C ASP A 108 1.60 -19.33 -1.11
N VAL A 109 0.38 -19.23 -1.61
CA VAL A 109 -0.58 -18.17 -1.24
C VAL A 109 -2.00 -18.71 -1.10
N CYS A 110 -2.83 -18.02 -0.32
CA CYS A 110 -4.27 -18.31 -0.22
C CYS A 110 -5.11 -17.25 -0.96
N ASP A 111 -6.39 -17.56 -1.16
CA ASP A 111 -7.38 -16.76 -1.91
C ASP A 111 -8.02 -15.61 -1.11
N THR A 112 -7.57 -15.37 0.13
CA THR A 112 -8.17 -14.39 1.05
C THR A 112 -7.28 -13.17 1.26
N THR A 113 -7.78 -12.17 1.99
CA THR A 113 -7.03 -10.96 2.40
C THR A 113 -5.79 -11.25 3.28
N HIS A 114 -5.60 -12.49 3.73
CA HIS A 114 -4.38 -12.89 4.42
C HIS A 114 -3.16 -12.89 3.47
N CYS A 115 -3.39 -13.24 2.20
CA CYS A 115 -2.40 -13.14 1.12
C CYS A 115 -2.84 -12.06 0.13
N GLN A 116 -3.63 -12.45 -0.88
CA GLN A 116 -4.19 -11.59 -1.92
C GLN A 116 -5.52 -12.19 -2.35
N ILE A 117 -6.56 -11.38 -2.48
CA ILE A 117 -7.87 -11.90 -2.92
C ILE A 117 -7.71 -12.48 -4.32
N TYR A 118 -8.11 -13.74 -4.47
CA TYR A 118 -8.07 -14.46 -5.73
C TYR A 118 -9.36 -15.25 -5.93
N ASP A 119 -10.12 -14.88 -6.95
CA ASP A 119 -11.30 -15.62 -7.39
C ASP A 119 -11.17 -15.98 -8.87
N PRO A 120 -10.91 -17.26 -9.22
CA PRO A 120 -10.77 -17.69 -10.61
C PRO A 120 -12.06 -17.52 -11.42
N ALA A 121 -13.24 -17.46 -10.78
CA ALA A 121 -14.50 -17.23 -11.48
C ALA A 121 -14.56 -15.84 -12.12
N ARG A 122 -13.89 -14.85 -11.54
CA ARG A 122 -13.82 -13.47 -12.07
C ARG A 122 -13.22 -13.42 -13.50
N ILE A 123 -12.35 -14.36 -13.85
CA ILE A 123 -11.77 -14.45 -15.19
C ILE A 123 -12.85 -14.66 -16.27
N ARG A 124 -13.95 -15.35 -15.92
CA ARG A 124 -15.07 -15.62 -16.82
C ARG A 124 -16.23 -14.64 -16.67
N THR A 125 -16.44 -14.11 -15.46
CA THR A 125 -17.65 -13.34 -15.11
C THR A 125 -17.45 -11.82 -15.14
N SER A 126 -16.20 -11.33 -15.07
CA SER A 126 -15.94 -9.89 -15.05
C SER A 126 -16.08 -9.29 -16.45
N ARG A 127 -16.81 -8.18 -16.57
CA ARG A 127 -16.87 -7.37 -17.79
C ARG A 127 -15.51 -6.77 -18.19
N PHE A 128 -14.57 -6.72 -17.24
CA PHE A 128 -13.21 -6.21 -17.44
C PHE A 128 -12.20 -7.31 -17.82
N ALA A 129 -12.62 -8.57 -17.96
CA ALA A 129 -11.69 -9.69 -18.18
C ALA A 129 -10.79 -9.51 -19.40
N ALA A 130 -11.32 -8.99 -20.51
CA ALA A 130 -10.55 -8.78 -21.74
C ALA A 130 -9.44 -7.73 -21.57
N VAL A 131 -9.76 -6.55 -21.00
CA VAL A 131 -8.80 -5.47 -20.79
C VAL A 131 -7.77 -5.85 -19.72
N ALA A 132 -8.18 -6.51 -18.64
CA ALA A 132 -7.26 -7.00 -17.62
C ALA A 132 -6.30 -8.05 -18.18
N ARG A 133 -6.78 -9.00 -19.01
CA ARG A 133 -5.92 -9.98 -19.67
C ARG A 133 -4.89 -9.32 -20.60
N ALA A 134 -5.30 -8.31 -21.37
CA ALA A 134 -4.38 -7.54 -22.22
C ALA A 134 -3.30 -6.84 -21.37
N ALA A 135 -3.67 -6.25 -20.23
CA ALA A 135 -2.74 -5.61 -19.29
C ALA A 135 -1.76 -6.62 -18.66
N VAL A 136 -2.25 -7.79 -18.23
CA VAL A 136 -1.39 -8.89 -17.70
C VAL A 136 -0.38 -9.32 -18.76
N THR A 137 -0.82 -9.50 -20.03
CA THR A 137 0.06 -9.90 -21.14
C THR A 137 1.13 -8.83 -21.43
N ARG A 138 0.75 -7.54 -21.49
CA ARG A 138 1.72 -6.45 -21.74
C ARG A 138 2.74 -6.31 -20.62
N THR A 139 2.36 -6.65 -19.39
CA THR A 139 3.22 -6.59 -18.21
C THR A 139 3.85 -7.94 -17.86
N HIS A 140 3.79 -8.93 -18.73
CA HIS A 140 4.36 -10.25 -18.52
C HIS A 140 5.82 -10.17 -18.05
N GLY A 141 6.17 -10.91 -17.00
CA GLY A 141 7.50 -10.94 -16.41
C GLY A 141 7.94 -9.66 -15.68
N ARG A 142 7.13 -8.58 -15.68
CA ARG A 142 7.50 -7.33 -15.00
C ARG A 142 7.21 -7.41 -13.50
N VAL A 143 8.24 -7.16 -12.68
CA VAL A 143 8.19 -7.12 -11.22
C VAL A 143 8.98 -5.95 -10.68
N LEU A 144 8.68 -5.50 -9.46
CA LEU A 144 9.49 -4.54 -8.73
C LEU A 144 10.59 -5.26 -7.97
N ALA A 145 11.81 -4.72 -8.03
CA ALA A 145 12.97 -5.22 -7.31
C ALA A 145 13.61 -4.12 -6.46
N TYR A 146 14.18 -4.50 -5.32
CA TYR A 146 14.95 -3.63 -4.44
C TYR A 146 16.18 -4.38 -3.93
N GLY A 147 17.37 -3.79 -4.09
CA GLY A 147 18.62 -4.41 -3.64
C GLY A 147 18.90 -5.79 -4.24
N GLY A 148 18.46 -6.06 -5.47
CA GLY A 148 18.65 -7.35 -6.15
C GLY A 148 17.60 -8.42 -5.84
N HIS A 149 16.60 -8.10 -5.01
CA HIS A 149 15.51 -9.03 -4.63
C HIS A 149 14.15 -8.51 -5.08
N VAL A 150 13.19 -9.41 -5.27
CA VAL A 150 11.79 -9.02 -5.51
C VAL A 150 11.28 -8.25 -4.30
N ALA A 151 10.66 -7.09 -4.54
CA ALA A 151 10.10 -6.26 -3.49
C ALA A 151 8.78 -6.86 -2.94
N GLU A 152 8.46 -6.56 -1.69
CA GLU A 152 7.13 -6.83 -1.15
C GLU A 152 6.18 -5.72 -1.61
N ALA A 153 5.49 -5.92 -2.75
CA ALA A 153 4.60 -4.92 -3.32
C ALA A 153 3.22 -4.93 -2.66
N LEU A 154 3.19 -4.55 -1.38
CA LEU A 154 1.95 -4.44 -0.60
C LEU A 154 1.08 -3.29 -1.14
N PHE A 155 -0.23 -3.47 -1.11
CA PHE A 155 -1.19 -2.47 -1.57
C PHE A 155 -2.50 -2.51 -0.77
N HIS A 156 -3.28 -1.46 -0.86
CA HIS A 156 -4.55 -1.32 -0.15
C HIS A 156 -5.50 -0.41 -0.91
N ALA A 157 -6.79 -0.47 -0.57
CA ALA A 157 -7.82 0.24 -1.33
C ALA A 157 -7.71 1.77 -1.22
N ASP A 158 -7.53 2.31 0.00
CA ASP A 158 -7.54 3.76 0.24
C ASP A 158 -6.66 4.12 1.45
N CYS A 159 -5.67 4.99 1.25
CA CYS A 159 -4.73 5.40 2.30
C CYS A 159 -5.30 6.41 3.30
N GLY A 160 -6.42 7.09 2.99
CA GLY A 160 -6.94 8.18 3.82
C GLY A 160 -6.04 9.42 3.87
N GLY A 161 -5.25 9.70 2.80
CA GLY A 161 -4.39 10.86 2.64
C GLY A 161 -2.89 10.62 2.86
N SER A 162 -2.51 9.50 3.47
CA SER A 162 -1.11 9.09 3.59
C SER A 162 -0.97 7.59 3.77
N THR A 163 0.07 7.01 3.19
CA THR A 163 0.51 5.64 3.48
C THR A 163 1.31 5.61 4.77
N THR A 164 1.69 4.42 5.21
CA THR A 164 2.52 4.20 6.40
C THR A 164 3.60 3.17 6.12
N GLY A 165 4.58 3.05 7.01
CA GLY A 165 5.62 2.03 6.96
C GLY A 165 5.10 0.65 7.37
N ALA A 166 5.67 -0.40 6.79
CA ALA A 166 5.32 -1.78 7.15
C ALA A 166 5.70 -2.08 8.62
N ASP A 167 6.84 -1.57 9.07
CA ASP A 167 7.33 -1.66 10.45
C ASP A 167 6.42 -0.95 11.45
N ALA A 168 5.82 0.17 11.09
CA ALA A 168 4.85 0.89 11.93
C ALA A 168 3.55 0.09 12.14
N VAL A 169 3.12 -0.71 11.15
CA VAL A 169 1.90 -1.51 11.25
C VAL A 169 2.15 -2.85 11.92
N TRP A 170 3.17 -3.60 11.46
CA TRP A 170 3.39 -4.98 11.90
C TRP A 170 4.63 -5.18 12.77
N GLY A 171 5.43 -4.13 12.97
CA GLY A 171 6.73 -4.24 13.61
C GLY A 171 7.78 -4.86 12.65
N GLY A 172 8.96 -5.17 13.20
CA GLY A 172 10.06 -5.75 12.43
C GLY A 172 10.95 -4.73 11.75
N ARG A 173 11.65 -5.14 10.69
CA ARG A 173 12.60 -4.28 9.97
C ARG A 173 11.88 -3.31 9.03
N ALA A 174 12.21 -2.03 9.11
CA ALA A 174 11.76 -1.05 8.13
C ALA A 174 12.28 -1.39 6.73
N LEU A 175 11.37 -1.36 5.76
CA LEU A 175 11.70 -1.53 4.34
C LEU A 175 11.71 -0.14 3.69
N PRO A 176 12.86 0.33 3.15
CA PRO A 176 13.01 1.71 2.68
C PRO A 176 12.01 2.12 1.59
N TYR A 177 11.46 1.16 0.85
CA TYR A 177 10.47 1.36 -0.18
C TYR A 177 9.01 1.22 0.31
N LEU A 178 8.78 0.79 1.58
CA LEU A 178 7.46 0.73 2.23
C LEU A 178 7.42 1.72 3.40
N ARG A 179 7.40 2.99 3.09
CA ARG A 179 7.40 4.10 4.06
C ARG A 179 6.14 4.95 3.93
N ALA A 180 5.95 5.86 4.87
CA ALA A 180 4.90 6.85 4.76
C ALA A 180 5.12 7.78 3.57
N ILE A 181 4.06 8.00 2.82
CA ILE A 181 4.00 8.88 1.66
C ILE A 181 2.72 9.70 1.77
N ILE A 182 2.84 11.02 1.72
CA ILE A 182 1.67 11.90 1.67
C ILE A 182 1.03 11.76 0.28
N ASP A 183 -0.22 11.30 0.25
CA ASP A 183 -1.02 11.21 -0.95
C ASP A 183 -2.04 12.35 -0.97
N SER A 184 -1.57 13.54 -1.32
CA SER A 184 -2.38 14.77 -1.38
C SER A 184 -3.29 14.84 -2.60
N LEU A 185 -3.25 13.82 -3.47
CA LEU A 185 -3.98 13.86 -4.75
C LEU A 185 -5.47 13.61 -4.61
N THR A 186 -5.92 13.06 -3.48
CA THR A 186 -7.31 12.64 -3.28
C THR A 186 -7.91 13.06 -1.93
N PRO A 187 -7.61 14.25 -1.36
CA PRO A 187 -8.00 14.57 0.02
C PRO A 187 -9.52 14.54 0.25
N GLU A 188 -10.30 14.93 -0.75
CA GLU A 188 -11.77 15.02 -0.66
C GLU A 188 -12.47 13.70 -1.02
N THR A 189 -11.79 12.80 -1.70
CA THR A 189 -12.36 11.54 -2.20
C THR A 189 -12.06 10.35 -1.32
N HIS A 190 -11.26 10.51 -0.26
CA HIS A 190 -10.98 9.44 0.69
C HIS A 190 -12.24 8.94 1.36
N ARG A 191 -12.34 7.62 1.49
CA ARG A 191 -13.47 6.98 2.14
C ARG A 191 -13.51 7.37 3.61
N LYS A 192 -14.58 8.05 4.01
CA LYS A 192 -14.92 8.29 5.42
C LYS A 192 -15.79 7.15 5.93
N TRP A 193 -15.62 6.81 7.18
CA TRP A 193 -16.38 5.76 7.82
C TRP A 193 -16.55 6.04 9.31
N GLU A 194 -17.64 5.55 9.85
CA GLU A 194 -17.98 5.62 11.27
C GLU A 194 -18.47 4.26 11.75
N VAL A 195 -18.06 3.86 12.94
CA VAL A 195 -18.52 2.66 13.64
C VAL A 195 -18.79 3.01 15.08
N SER A 196 -19.97 2.66 15.58
CA SER A 196 -20.33 2.84 16.98
C SER A 196 -20.69 1.48 17.60
N ALA A 197 -20.08 1.20 18.76
CA ALA A 197 -20.33 -0.03 19.50
C ALA A 197 -20.50 0.25 20.99
N THR A 198 -21.31 -0.56 21.66
CA THR A 198 -21.44 -0.49 23.12
C THR A 198 -20.21 -1.07 23.80
N ASN A 199 -19.99 -0.67 25.04
CA ASN A 199 -18.93 -1.23 25.89
C ASN A 199 -18.98 -2.76 25.94
N GLU A 200 -20.21 -3.32 26.04
CA GLU A 200 -20.43 -4.77 26.06
C GLU A 200 -20.08 -5.45 24.73
N GLN A 201 -20.49 -4.88 23.59
CA GLN A 201 -20.12 -5.41 22.26
C GLN A 201 -18.61 -5.45 22.08
N LEU A 202 -17.91 -4.37 22.49
CA LEU A 202 -16.44 -4.32 22.42
C LEU A 202 -15.80 -5.32 23.38
N ARG A 203 -16.32 -5.46 24.61
CA ARG A 203 -15.83 -6.45 25.57
C ARG A 203 -15.92 -7.88 25.03
N VAL A 204 -17.07 -8.24 24.44
CA VAL A 204 -17.29 -9.56 23.82
C VAL A 204 -16.29 -9.77 22.68
N ALA A 205 -16.13 -8.78 21.78
CA ALA A 205 -15.19 -8.86 20.68
C ALA A 205 -13.74 -9.00 21.15
N LEU A 206 -13.32 -8.22 22.13
CA LEU A 206 -11.96 -8.27 22.71
C LEU A 206 -11.67 -9.61 23.39
N ASN A 207 -12.67 -10.21 24.03
CA ASN A 207 -12.53 -11.50 24.72
C ASN A 207 -12.50 -12.71 23.77
N ALA A 208 -12.86 -12.54 22.50
CA ALA A 208 -12.75 -13.58 21.49
C ALA A 208 -11.29 -13.88 21.09
N ASP A 209 -10.34 -13.02 21.47
CA ASP A 209 -8.92 -13.17 21.16
C ASP A 209 -8.06 -13.03 22.44
N THR A 210 -7.16 -13.99 22.66
CA THR A 210 -6.31 -14.02 23.85
C THR A 210 -5.38 -12.82 23.98
N ARG A 211 -5.04 -12.17 22.86
CA ARG A 211 -4.18 -10.97 22.83
C ARG A 211 -4.88 -9.73 23.38
N THR A 212 -6.21 -9.76 23.54
CA THR A 212 -7.02 -8.59 23.93
C THR A 212 -8.05 -8.92 25.01
N SER A 213 -8.05 -10.13 25.57
CA SER A 213 -9.09 -10.65 26.48
C SER A 213 -9.09 -9.93 27.83
N VAL A 214 -9.88 -8.86 27.95
CA VAL A 214 -9.97 -7.97 29.11
C VAL A 214 -10.74 -8.55 30.31
N GLY A 215 -11.44 -9.68 30.17
CA GLY A 215 -12.19 -10.32 31.25
C GLY A 215 -13.64 -9.85 31.36
N LYS A 216 -14.19 -9.84 32.58
CA LYS A 216 -15.62 -9.55 32.81
C LYS A 216 -15.98 -8.07 32.61
N THR A 217 -15.00 -7.17 32.68
CA THR A 217 -15.23 -5.73 32.54
C THR A 217 -14.37 -5.14 31.42
N LEU A 218 -14.85 -4.08 30.80
CA LEU A 218 -14.08 -3.19 29.92
C LEU A 218 -14.19 -1.78 30.47
N SER A 219 -13.08 -1.25 31.01
CA SER A 219 -13.04 0.07 31.61
C SER A 219 -12.76 1.16 30.58
N VAL A 220 -11.74 0.96 29.73
CA VAL A 220 -11.35 1.94 28.74
C VAL A 220 -10.66 1.31 27.52
N ILE A 221 -10.91 1.93 26.36
CA ILE A 221 -10.08 1.81 25.15
C ILE A 221 -9.59 3.22 24.86
N GLU A 222 -8.28 3.38 24.62
CA GLU A 222 -7.67 4.67 24.29
C GLU A 222 -6.53 4.52 23.30
N ILE A 223 -6.27 5.56 22.50
CA ILE A 223 -5.13 5.61 21.58
C ILE A 223 -3.93 6.13 22.39
N LEU A 224 -2.89 5.30 22.52
CA LEU A 224 -1.65 5.64 23.23
C LEU A 224 -0.61 6.29 22.31
N SER A 225 -0.56 5.86 21.06
CA SER A 225 0.38 6.41 20.09
C SER A 225 -0.18 6.37 18.67
N ARG A 226 0.34 7.27 17.84
CA ARG A 226 0.08 7.30 16.40
C ARG A 226 1.39 7.21 15.64
N ASP A 227 1.33 6.62 14.45
CA ASP A 227 2.45 6.66 13.52
C ASP A 227 2.51 8.00 12.77
N GLU A 228 3.52 8.18 11.93
CA GLU A 228 3.73 9.40 11.13
C GLU A 228 2.60 9.71 10.14
N SER A 229 1.78 8.71 9.78
CA SER A 229 0.60 8.85 8.93
C SER A 229 -0.67 9.28 9.72
N GLY A 230 -0.58 9.36 11.04
CA GLY A 230 -1.69 9.63 11.96
C GLY A 230 -2.56 8.41 12.28
N ARG A 231 -2.15 7.20 11.90
CA ARG A 231 -2.83 5.95 12.25
C ARG A 231 -2.60 5.60 13.71
N ALA A 232 -3.60 5.01 14.36
CA ALA A 232 -3.45 4.46 15.70
C ALA A 232 -2.46 3.30 15.64
N ALA A 233 -1.24 3.52 16.14
CA ALA A 233 -0.16 2.54 16.19
C ALA A 233 -0.25 1.68 17.45
N GLY A 234 -0.47 2.30 18.60
CA GLY A 234 -0.64 1.62 19.88
C GLY A 234 -1.93 2.05 20.57
N LEU A 235 -2.65 1.08 21.10
CA LEU A 235 -3.87 1.30 21.90
C LEU A 235 -3.80 0.59 23.22
N GLY A 236 -4.32 1.25 24.26
CA GLY A 236 -4.58 0.67 25.59
C GLY A 236 -6.00 0.10 25.61
N VAL A 237 -6.14 -1.15 26.03
CA VAL A 237 -7.43 -1.76 26.38
C VAL A 237 -7.35 -2.25 27.81
N ARG A 238 -8.25 -1.77 28.68
CA ARG A 238 -8.23 -2.05 30.11
C ARG A 238 -9.58 -2.56 30.62
N GLY A 239 -9.53 -3.56 31.45
CA GLY A 239 -10.66 -4.17 32.17
C GLY A 239 -10.17 -4.85 33.44
N GLU A 240 -10.57 -6.09 33.69
CA GLU A 240 -9.93 -6.93 34.72
C GLU A 240 -8.46 -7.21 34.37
N ARG A 241 -8.17 -7.29 33.07
CA ARG A 241 -6.82 -7.38 32.51
C ARG A 241 -6.58 -6.17 31.61
N SER A 242 -5.29 -5.81 31.45
CA SER A 242 -4.89 -4.67 30.64
C SER A 242 -3.87 -5.08 29.61
N TYR A 243 -4.01 -4.54 28.38
CA TYR A 243 -3.13 -4.80 27.25
C TYR A 243 -2.76 -3.50 26.56
N THR A 244 -1.55 -3.45 26.03
CA THR A 244 -1.18 -2.52 24.96
C THR A 244 -1.13 -3.32 23.70
N VAL A 245 -1.96 -2.95 22.72
CA VAL A 245 -2.11 -3.68 21.45
C VAL A 245 -1.84 -2.77 20.27
N ARG A 246 -1.31 -3.34 19.18
CA ARG A 246 -1.15 -2.58 17.94
C ARG A 246 -2.52 -2.33 17.29
N GLY A 247 -2.60 -1.26 16.49
CA GLY A 247 -3.83 -0.88 15.81
C GLY A 247 -4.34 -1.93 14.83
N ASP A 248 -3.45 -2.63 14.11
CA ASP A 248 -3.79 -3.73 13.21
C ASP A 248 -4.41 -4.93 13.96
N VAL A 249 -3.88 -5.24 15.14
CA VAL A 249 -4.42 -6.31 16.02
C VAL A 249 -5.81 -5.93 16.51
N LEU A 250 -5.99 -4.72 17.05
CA LEU A 250 -7.31 -4.26 17.50
C LEU A 250 -8.33 -4.30 16.34
N ARG A 251 -7.95 -3.76 15.18
CA ARG A 251 -8.80 -3.78 13.98
C ARG A 251 -9.19 -5.20 13.59
N SER A 252 -8.24 -6.13 13.56
CA SER A 252 -8.48 -7.53 13.22
C SER A 252 -9.46 -8.17 14.21
N VAL A 253 -9.21 -8.03 15.51
CA VAL A 253 -10.05 -8.60 16.58
C VAL A 253 -11.47 -8.05 16.54
N LEU A 254 -11.62 -6.72 16.46
CA LEU A 254 -12.96 -6.12 16.42
C LEU A 254 -13.73 -6.52 15.15
N ASN A 255 -13.05 -6.64 14.02
CA ASN A 255 -13.71 -6.99 12.75
C ASN A 255 -14.17 -8.46 12.69
N GLN A 256 -13.61 -9.37 13.49
CA GLN A 256 -14.16 -10.73 13.62
C GLN A 256 -15.59 -10.73 14.14
N THR A 257 -15.93 -9.79 15.02
CA THR A 257 -17.28 -9.66 15.59
C THR A 257 -18.14 -8.64 14.84
N LEU A 258 -17.56 -7.48 14.45
CA LEU A 258 -18.27 -6.40 13.77
C LEU A 258 -18.41 -6.64 12.25
N GLY A 259 -17.71 -7.63 11.73
CA GLY A 259 -17.73 -8.00 10.32
C GLY A 259 -17.08 -6.95 9.41
N VAL A 260 -17.37 -7.05 8.11
CA VAL A 260 -16.79 -6.19 7.06
C VAL A 260 -17.14 -4.71 7.18
N ARG A 261 -18.15 -4.35 7.98
CA ARG A 261 -18.55 -2.97 8.29
C ARG A 261 -17.86 -2.41 9.53
N GLY A 262 -16.96 -3.16 10.16
CA GLY A 262 -16.17 -2.73 11.30
C GLY A 262 -15.13 -1.67 10.94
N LEU A 263 -14.02 -1.64 11.67
CA LEU A 263 -12.95 -0.67 11.47
C LEU A 263 -12.32 -0.86 10.08
N GLN A 264 -12.51 0.11 9.18
CA GLN A 264 -12.03 -0.02 7.80
C GLN A 264 -10.53 0.22 7.66
N SER A 265 -9.95 1.02 8.56
CA SER A 265 -8.52 1.31 8.65
C SER A 265 -8.12 1.52 10.10
N THR A 266 -6.84 1.75 10.36
CA THR A 266 -6.33 2.19 11.66
C THR A 266 -6.23 3.72 11.78
N LYS A 267 -6.64 4.47 10.76
CA LYS A 267 -6.65 5.94 10.75
C LYS A 267 -8.00 6.46 11.21
N PHE A 268 -8.15 6.57 12.53
CA PHE A 268 -9.40 6.99 13.17
C PHE A 268 -9.17 7.83 14.43
N THR A 269 -10.22 8.55 14.83
CA THR A 269 -10.40 9.11 16.17
C THR A 269 -11.32 8.19 16.95
N LEU A 270 -11.17 8.22 18.28
CA LEU A 270 -11.96 7.41 19.19
C LEU A 270 -12.56 8.33 20.27
N THR A 271 -13.88 8.32 20.38
CA THR A 271 -14.62 9.06 21.40
C THR A 271 -15.47 8.09 22.21
N ARG A 272 -15.69 8.43 23.48
CA ARG A 272 -16.56 7.68 24.37
C ARG A 272 -17.68 8.58 24.89
N SER A 273 -18.91 8.09 24.81
CA SER A 273 -20.08 8.74 25.37
C SER A 273 -20.89 7.69 26.17
N GLY A 274 -20.85 7.83 27.49
CA GLY A 274 -21.48 6.87 28.40
C GLY A 274 -20.94 5.44 28.21
N ASN A 275 -21.79 4.53 27.78
CA ASN A 275 -21.48 3.13 27.54
C ASN A 275 -21.15 2.81 26.07
N ARG A 276 -20.95 3.81 25.22
CA ARG A 276 -20.67 3.64 23.80
C ARG A 276 -19.33 4.26 23.40
N TYR A 277 -18.70 3.65 22.43
CA TYR A 277 -17.54 4.18 21.72
C TYR A 277 -17.91 4.47 20.27
N ALA A 278 -17.45 5.60 19.75
CA ALA A 278 -17.51 5.94 18.34
C ALA A 278 -16.09 5.99 17.77
N PHE A 279 -15.91 5.29 16.66
CA PHE A 279 -14.69 5.29 15.84
C PHE A 279 -15.01 6.03 14.55
N GLU A 280 -14.38 7.15 14.31
CA GLU A 280 -14.54 7.94 13.09
C GLU A 280 -13.21 7.93 12.33
N GLY A 281 -13.21 7.48 11.09
CA GLY A 281 -11.98 7.29 10.37
C GLY A 281 -12.03 7.56 8.88
N THR A 282 -10.84 7.48 8.27
CA THR A 282 -10.66 7.62 6.82
C THR A 282 -9.82 6.49 6.26
N GLY A 283 -10.05 6.20 4.96
CA GLY A 283 -9.31 5.15 4.26
C GLY A 283 -9.87 3.75 4.44
N PHE A 284 -9.29 2.80 3.71
CA PHE A 284 -9.68 1.39 3.72
C PHE A 284 -8.47 0.49 3.47
N GLY A 285 -8.14 -0.35 4.44
CA GLY A 285 -7.01 -1.27 4.42
C GLY A 285 -5.91 -0.90 5.42
N HIS A 286 -4.75 -1.56 5.30
CA HIS A 286 -3.62 -1.43 6.22
C HIS A 286 -2.80 -0.15 6.02
N GLY A 287 -2.85 0.48 4.85
CA GLY A 287 -2.17 1.73 4.58
C GLY A 287 -0.73 1.62 4.10
N VAL A 288 -0.18 0.42 3.92
CA VAL A 288 1.21 0.20 3.50
C VAL A 288 1.31 0.03 1.98
N GLY A 289 2.33 0.61 1.36
CA GLY A 289 2.59 0.51 -0.09
C GLY A 289 1.58 1.26 -0.94
N LEU A 290 1.14 0.71 -2.08
CA LEU A 290 0.31 1.42 -3.04
C LEU A 290 -1.14 1.61 -2.56
N CYS A 291 -1.60 2.87 -2.63
CA CYS A 291 -3.01 3.25 -2.50
C CYS A 291 -3.69 3.10 -3.88
N GLN A 292 -4.62 2.15 -4.02
CA GLN A 292 -5.32 1.91 -5.30
C GLN A 292 -6.10 3.16 -5.78
N ARG A 293 -6.78 3.85 -4.87
CA ARG A 293 -7.49 5.11 -5.16
C ARG A 293 -6.53 6.21 -5.61
N GLY A 294 -5.39 6.37 -4.94
CA GLY A 294 -4.36 7.33 -5.31
C GLY A 294 -3.72 6.99 -6.65
N ALA A 295 -3.41 5.72 -6.91
CA ALA A 295 -2.90 5.24 -8.19
C ALA A 295 -3.86 5.55 -9.35
N ALA A 296 -5.15 5.28 -9.19
CA ALA A 296 -6.17 5.62 -10.18
C ALA A 296 -6.23 7.14 -10.42
N THR A 297 -6.11 7.96 -9.37
CA THR A 297 -6.09 9.43 -9.51
C THR A 297 -4.85 9.91 -10.27
N ARG A 298 -3.67 9.33 -10.00
CA ARG A 298 -2.44 9.63 -10.75
C ARG A 298 -2.58 9.27 -12.23
N ILE A 299 -3.13 8.10 -12.53
CA ILE A 299 -3.41 7.66 -13.90
C ILE A 299 -4.36 8.63 -14.61
N ARG A 300 -5.44 9.08 -13.96
CA ARG A 300 -6.37 10.08 -14.54
C ARG A 300 -5.71 11.43 -14.84
N ARG A 301 -4.71 11.81 -14.05
CA ARG A 301 -3.90 13.03 -14.26
C ARG A 301 -2.82 12.87 -15.33
N GLY A 302 -2.67 11.67 -15.92
CA GLY A 302 -1.73 11.41 -17.01
C GLY A 302 -0.40 10.78 -16.59
N ASP A 303 -0.22 10.43 -15.30
CA ASP A 303 0.99 9.74 -14.84
C ASP A 303 1.16 8.42 -15.59
N SER A 304 2.41 8.08 -15.93
CA SER A 304 2.75 6.77 -16.47
C SER A 304 2.69 5.68 -15.39
N VAL A 305 2.53 4.42 -15.81
CA VAL A 305 2.57 3.26 -14.92
C VAL A 305 3.84 3.26 -14.06
N GLU A 306 4.99 3.53 -14.66
CA GLU A 306 6.27 3.60 -13.97
C GLU A 306 6.33 4.75 -12.96
N SER A 307 5.75 5.90 -13.28
CA SER A 307 5.68 7.06 -12.38
C SER A 307 4.83 6.73 -11.15
N VAL A 308 3.67 6.08 -11.34
CA VAL A 308 2.82 5.62 -10.24
C VAL A 308 3.55 4.64 -9.33
N LEU A 309 4.18 3.61 -9.91
CA LEU A 309 4.92 2.60 -9.13
C LEU A 309 6.06 3.22 -8.33
N ARG A 310 6.84 4.12 -8.94
CA ARG A 310 7.95 4.83 -8.30
C ARG A 310 7.49 5.74 -7.16
N ALA A 311 6.30 6.32 -7.28
CA ALA A 311 5.73 7.16 -6.24
C ALA A 311 5.41 6.37 -4.96
N TYR A 312 4.89 5.14 -5.09
CA TYR A 312 4.49 4.32 -3.94
C TYR A 312 5.55 3.34 -3.45
N TYR A 313 6.56 3.04 -4.29
CA TYR A 313 7.69 2.16 -3.94
C TYR A 313 9.02 2.85 -4.30
N PRO A 314 9.38 3.92 -3.58
CA PRO A 314 10.58 4.69 -3.88
C PRO A 314 11.84 3.83 -3.77
N GLY A 315 12.76 4.02 -4.72
CA GLY A 315 14.03 3.27 -4.75
C GLY A 315 13.94 1.86 -5.34
N THR A 316 12.73 1.38 -5.67
CA THR A 316 12.60 0.12 -6.43
C THR A 316 12.89 0.35 -7.92
N THR A 317 13.30 -0.71 -8.58
CA THR A 317 13.44 -0.77 -10.05
C THR A 317 12.39 -1.70 -10.62
N LEU A 318 11.78 -1.28 -11.74
CA LEU A 318 10.91 -2.15 -12.51
C LEU A 318 11.81 -3.00 -13.43
N THR A 319 11.83 -4.30 -13.19
CA THR A 319 12.63 -5.26 -13.96
C THR A 319 11.74 -6.23 -14.73
N ARG A 320 12.26 -6.81 -15.79
CA ARG A 320 11.61 -7.90 -16.52
C ARG A 320 12.43 -9.16 -16.33
N THR A 321 11.78 -10.20 -15.88
CA THR A 321 12.37 -11.54 -15.83
C THR A 321 12.15 -12.25 -17.17
N PRO A 322 13.01 -13.18 -17.50
CA PRO A 322 12.89 -14.00 -18.72
C PRO A 322 11.55 -14.68 -18.86
#